data_25b79695c7d5bfe15536c3aebc4c21d6
#
_entry.id   25b79695c7d5bfe15536c3aebc4c21d6
#
_cell.length_a   1.000
_cell.length_b   1.000
_cell.length_c   1.000
_cell.angle_alpha   90.00
_cell.angle_beta   90.00
_cell.angle_gamma   90.00
#
_symmetry.space_group_name_H-M   'P 1'
#
loop_
_entity.id
_entity.type
_entity.pdbx_description
1 polymer ?
#
loop_
_entity_poly.entity_id
_entity_poly.type
_entity_poly.pdbx_seq_one_letter_code
_entity_poly.pdbx_strand_id
1 'polypeptide(L)'
;MNGVCTQIGNDHFAWFGSTTSKSRLNFLALLRAGHADYVVNAEALAYMREHALAGPVIARPADDSQRVFPDQGVWAAHLERLGIRGMEGSLGPARLATEGALWGAIKAHGLLPGTVIVSDDAGQFALGEHAMCWVHAERLVHKLDTFTDQQRAAQTRVRDLIWWYYADLKAYRREPACSGPS
;
A
#
# COMPACT_ATOMS: atom_id res chain seq x y z
N MET A 1 -23.70 11.29 1.51
CA MET A 1 -22.54 10.50 1.02
C MET A 1 -21.47 10.50 2.09
N ASN A 2 -21.07 9.34 2.58
CA ASN A 2 -19.96 9.25 3.54
C ASN A 2 -18.65 9.26 2.76
N GLY A 3 -17.89 10.34 2.86
CA GLY A 3 -16.53 10.41 2.28
C GLY A 3 -15.50 9.76 3.20
N VAL A 4 -14.42 9.27 2.62
CA VAL A 4 -13.25 8.77 3.35
C VAL A 4 -12.12 9.77 3.17
N CYS A 5 -11.58 10.27 4.28
CA CYS A 5 -10.39 11.11 4.27
C CYS A 5 -9.14 10.23 4.42
N THR A 6 -8.19 10.40 3.52
CA THR A 6 -6.85 9.82 3.62
C THR A 6 -5.87 10.95 3.90
N GLN A 7 -5.08 10.80 4.95
CA GLN A 7 -3.95 11.68 5.25
C GLN A 7 -2.67 11.03 4.76
N ILE A 8 -1.86 11.78 4.02
CA ILE A 8 -0.50 11.41 3.62
C ILE A 8 0.43 12.51 4.14
N GLY A 9 1.53 12.13 4.74
CA GLY A 9 2.47 13.11 5.28
C GLY A 9 3.78 12.50 5.73
N ASN A 10 4.72 13.38 6.04
CA ASN A 10 6.00 13.06 6.67
C ASN A 10 6.37 14.16 7.69
N ASP A 11 7.63 14.24 8.10
CA ASP A 11 8.11 15.26 9.06
C ASP A 11 8.01 16.70 8.53
N HIS A 12 7.71 16.90 7.23
CA HIS A 12 7.75 18.23 6.56
C HIS A 12 6.39 18.68 6.05
N PHE A 13 5.46 17.74 5.75
CA PHE A 13 4.15 18.09 5.22
C PHE A 13 3.06 17.12 5.68
N ALA A 14 1.83 17.61 5.65
CA ALA A 14 0.62 16.79 5.73
C ALA A 14 -0.34 17.18 4.61
N TRP A 15 -0.83 16.20 3.87
CA TRP A 15 -1.82 16.37 2.83
C TRP A 15 -3.05 15.51 3.12
N PHE A 16 -4.23 16.05 2.80
CA PHE A 16 -5.51 15.39 3.05
C PHE A 16 -6.27 15.24 1.74
N GLY A 17 -6.68 14.03 1.42
CA GLY A 17 -7.49 13.72 0.26
C GLY A 17 -8.78 13.02 0.64
N SER A 18 -9.88 13.42 0.00
CA SER A 18 -11.19 12.78 0.18
C SER A 18 -11.49 11.87 -0.99
N THR A 19 -11.94 10.66 -0.69
CA THR A 19 -12.35 9.66 -1.67
C THR A 19 -13.73 9.10 -1.30
N THR A 20 -14.38 8.44 -2.25
CA THR A 20 -15.72 7.86 -2.05
C THR A 20 -15.66 6.54 -1.27
N SER A 21 -14.51 5.88 -1.20
CA SER A 21 -14.34 4.60 -0.51
C SER A 21 -12.90 4.34 -0.09
N LYS A 22 -12.72 3.47 0.91
CA LYS A 22 -11.43 2.92 1.30
C LYS A 22 -11.04 1.82 0.30
N SER A 23 -10.43 2.20 -0.82
CA SER A 23 -9.97 1.23 -1.80
C SER A 23 -8.52 1.48 -2.19
N ARG A 24 -7.79 0.42 -2.55
CA ARG A 24 -6.42 0.53 -3.03
C ARG A 24 -6.34 1.32 -4.34
N LEU A 25 -7.34 1.20 -5.22
CA LEU A 25 -7.44 2.03 -6.43
C LEU A 25 -7.45 3.52 -6.10
N ASN A 26 -8.27 3.94 -5.12
CA ASN A 26 -8.31 5.33 -4.69
C ASN A 26 -6.98 5.78 -4.09
N PHE A 27 -6.33 4.93 -3.31
CA PHE A 27 -5.02 5.26 -2.74
C PHE A 27 -3.95 5.39 -3.83
N LEU A 28 -3.89 4.47 -4.78
CA LEU A 28 -3.00 4.57 -5.95
C LEU A 28 -3.29 5.83 -6.78
N ALA A 29 -4.56 6.18 -6.98
CA ALA A 29 -4.93 7.42 -7.66
C ALA A 29 -4.43 8.69 -6.94
N LEU A 30 -4.34 8.67 -5.61
CA LEU A 30 -3.74 9.76 -4.85
C LEU A 30 -2.21 9.79 -5.03
N LEU A 31 -1.55 8.64 -4.98
CA LEU A 31 -0.09 8.51 -5.05
C LEU A 31 0.48 8.89 -6.42
N ARG A 32 -0.29 8.84 -7.49
CA ARG A 32 0.17 9.21 -8.85
C ARG A 32 0.28 10.73 -9.10
N ALA A 33 0.06 11.56 -8.08
CA ALA A 33 0.33 13.01 -8.10
C ALA A 33 -0.31 13.76 -9.29
N GLY A 34 -1.53 13.39 -9.69
CA GLY A 34 -2.27 14.03 -10.78
C GLY A 34 -2.02 13.47 -12.18
N HIS A 35 -1.06 12.56 -12.36
CA HIS A 35 -0.89 11.85 -13.63
C HIS A 35 -2.12 11.01 -13.96
N ALA A 36 -2.54 10.97 -15.23
CA ALA A 36 -3.75 10.27 -15.66
C ALA A 36 -3.51 8.92 -16.30
N ASP A 37 -2.26 8.64 -16.67
CA ASP A 37 -1.85 7.48 -17.47
C ASP A 37 -1.81 6.17 -16.68
N TYR A 38 -1.81 5.08 -17.43
CA TYR A 38 -1.64 3.70 -16.96
C TYR A 38 -0.46 3.10 -17.72
N VAL A 39 0.42 2.37 -17.03
CA VAL A 39 1.64 1.82 -17.65
C VAL A 39 1.79 0.35 -17.29
N VAL A 40 1.95 -0.50 -18.30
CA VAL A 40 2.27 -1.93 -18.16
C VAL A 40 3.77 -2.12 -18.35
N ASN A 41 4.51 -2.05 -17.26
CA ASN A 41 5.96 -2.28 -17.19
C ASN A 41 6.28 -3.45 -16.25
N ALA A 42 7.55 -3.68 -15.99
CA ALA A 42 8.00 -4.76 -15.08
C ALA A 42 7.39 -4.64 -13.68
N GLU A 43 7.27 -3.41 -13.16
CA GLU A 43 6.70 -3.11 -11.84
C GLU A 43 5.19 -3.41 -11.80
N ALA A 44 4.45 -3.07 -12.86
CA ALA A 44 3.04 -3.41 -13.00
C ALA A 44 2.82 -4.92 -12.99
N LEU A 45 3.63 -5.65 -13.74
CA LEU A 45 3.52 -7.10 -13.83
C LEU A 45 3.95 -7.80 -12.54
N ALA A 46 4.96 -7.27 -11.83
CA ALA A 46 5.36 -7.75 -10.50
C ALA A 46 4.22 -7.57 -9.51
N TYR A 47 3.62 -6.37 -9.46
CA TYR A 47 2.44 -6.09 -8.63
C TYR A 47 1.30 -7.08 -8.87
N MET A 48 0.96 -7.35 -10.14
CA MET A 48 -0.11 -8.29 -10.49
C MET A 48 0.17 -9.70 -9.98
N ARG A 49 1.44 -10.16 -10.02
CA ARG A 49 1.85 -11.48 -9.48
C ARG A 49 1.76 -11.52 -7.95
N GLU A 50 2.27 -10.51 -7.28
CA GLU A 50 2.24 -10.39 -5.81
C GLU A 50 0.81 -10.41 -5.25
N HIS A 51 -0.13 -9.83 -6.01
CA HIS A 51 -1.54 -9.80 -5.64
C HIS A 51 -2.35 -10.98 -6.21
N ALA A 52 -1.65 -12.04 -6.59
CA ALA A 52 -2.22 -13.33 -7.01
C ALA A 52 -3.17 -13.26 -8.24
N LEU A 53 -2.95 -12.31 -9.14
CA LEU A 53 -3.62 -12.35 -10.45
C LEU A 53 -3.12 -13.56 -11.23
N ALA A 54 -4.04 -14.33 -11.81
CA ALA A 54 -3.71 -15.58 -12.50
C ALA A 54 -2.73 -15.36 -13.67
N GLY A 55 -1.71 -16.22 -13.78
CA GLY A 55 -0.67 -16.11 -14.80
C GLY A 55 -1.19 -15.92 -16.24
N PRO A 56 -2.19 -16.70 -16.71
CA PRO A 56 -2.78 -16.51 -18.04
C PRO A 56 -3.48 -15.16 -18.24
N VAL A 57 -3.92 -14.50 -17.17
CA VAL A 57 -4.49 -13.14 -17.22
C VAL A 57 -3.37 -12.12 -17.33
N ILE A 58 -2.30 -12.29 -16.55
CA ILE A 58 -1.11 -11.40 -16.60
C ILE A 58 -0.43 -11.47 -17.98
N ALA A 59 -0.36 -12.64 -18.60
CA ALA A 59 0.25 -12.82 -19.91
C ALA A 59 -0.40 -11.91 -20.98
N ARG A 60 -1.71 -11.71 -20.94
CA ARG A 60 -2.43 -10.88 -21.94
C ARG A 60 -1.90 -9.45 -22.05
N PRO A 61 -1.82 -8.64 -20.98
CA PRO A 61 -1.19 -7.33 -21.06
C PRO A 61 0.34 -7.40 -21.16
N ALA A 62 0.98 -8.49 -20.73
CA ALA A 62 2.43 -8.66 -20.85
C ALA A 62 2.89 -8.93 -22.29
N ASP A 63 2.07 -9.58 -23.10
CA ASP A 63 2.40 -9.90 -24.50
C ASP A 63 1.90 -8.83 -25.48
N ASP A 64 1.07 -7.88 -25.03
CA ASP A 64 0.58 -6.79 -25.88
C ASP A 64 1.70 -5.77 -26.16
N SER A 65 1.70 -5.19 -27.35
CA SER A 65 2.68 -4.18 -27.75
C SER A 65 2.42 -2.81 -27.11
N GLN A 66 1.16 -2.51 -26.78
CA GLN A 66 0.79 -1.26 -26.15
C GLN A 66 1.07 -1.32 -24.65
N ARG A 67 1.90 -0.41 -24.17
CA ARG A 67 2.37 -0.37 -22.77
C ARG A 67 1.92 0.86 -21.99
N VAL A 68 1.56 1.92 -22.68
CA VAL A 68 1.18 3.20 -22.08
C VAL A 68 -0.21 3.59 -22.57
N PHE A 69 -1.07 3.97 -21.64
CA PHE A 69 -2.47 4.34 -21.87
C PHE A 69 -2.69 5.71 -21.23
N PRO A 70 -3.07 6.73 -22.00
CA PRO A 70 -3.09 8.11 -21.54
C PRO A 70 -4.15 8.40 -20.46
N ASP A 71 -5.20 7.59 -20.41
CA ASP A 71 -6.30 7.79 -19.48
C ASP A 71 -7.07 6.51 -19.15
N GLN A 72 -8.02 6.64 -18.24
CA GLN A 72 -8.86 5.53 -17.79
C GLN A 72 -9.74 4.94 -18.91
N GLY A 73 -10.20 5.76 -19.86
CA GLY A 73 -11.07 5.30 -20.95
C GLY A 73 -10.31 4.37 -21.90
N VAL A 74 -9.12 4.78 -22.30
CA VAL A 74 -8.23 3.98 -23.17
C VAL A 74 -7.78 2.69 -22.44
N TRP A 75 -7.48 2.78 -21.15
CA TRP A 75 -7.15 1.61 -20.33
C TRP A 75 -8.33 0.64 -20.23
N ALA A 76 -9.55 1.12 -19.97
CA ALA A 76 -10.75 0.28 -19.87
C ALA A 76 -11.03 -0.44 -21.19
N ALA A 77 -10.94 0.26 -22.33
CA ALA A 77 -11.10 -0.33 -23.65
C ALA A 77 -10.04 -1.42 -23.94
N HIS A 78 -8.80 -1.20 -23.49
CA HIS A 78 -7.73 -2.21 -23.58
C HIS A 78 -8.06 -3.47 -22.78
N LEU A 79 -8.50 -3.34 -21.52
CA LEU A 79 -8.91 -4.49 -20.70
C LEU A 79 -10.07 -5.27 -21.36
N GLU A 80 -11.04 -4.55 -21.91
CA GLU A 80 -12.17 -5.19 -22.62
C GLU A 80 -11.70 -5.96 -23.85
N ARG A 81 -10.81 -5.38 -24.65
CA ARG A 81 -10.20 -6.04 -25.83
C ARG A 81 -9.45 -7.31 -25.42
N LEU A 82 -8.76 -7.30 -24.28
CA LEU A 82 -8.07 -8.46 -23.73
C LEU A 82 -9.00 -9.47 -23.04
N GLY A 83 -10.30 -9.16 -22.92
CA GLY A 83 -11.28 -9.99 -22.22
C GLY A 83 -11.02 -10.09 -20.70
N ILE A 84 -10.35 -9.08 -20.12
CA ILE A 84 -10.10 -8.99 -18.68
C ILE A 84 -11.25 -8.21 -18.04
N ARG A 85 -12.08 -8.91 -17.30
CA ARG A 85 -13.29 -8.37 -16.65
C ARG A 85 -13.24 -8.57 -15.14
N GLY A 86 -14.20 -7.97 -14.41
CA GLY A 86 -14.32 -8.08 -12.96
C GLY A 86 -13.61 -6.94 -12.24
N MET A 87 -14.28 -5.79 -12.16
CA MET A 87 -13.88 -4.64 -11.33
C MET A 87 -14.40 -4.77 -9.89
N GLU A 88 -15.31 -5.71 -9.65
CA GLU A 88 -15.97 -5.90 -8.38
C GLU A 88 -15.12 -6.69 -7.40
N GLY A 89 -15.21 -6.34 -6.12
CA GLY A 89 -14.43 -6.96 -5.07
C GLY A 89 -12.94 -6.59 -5.10
N SER A 90 -12.17 -7.02 -4.11
CA SER A 90 -10.74 -6.72 -3.98
C SER A 90 -9.83 -7.59 -4.88
N LEU A 91 -10.35 -8.70 -5.38
CA LEU A 91 -9.61 -9.70 -6.17
C LEU A 91 -10.07 -9.80 -7.62
N GLY A 92 -10.91 -8.88 -8.08
CA GLY A 92 -11.39 -8.85 -9.46
C GLY A 92 -10.24 -8.69 -10.46
N PRO A 93 -10.15 -9.52 -11.52
CA PRO A 93 -9.00 -9.51 -12.42
C PRO A 93 -8.76 -8.15 -13.09
N ALA A 94 -9.79 -7.47 -13.57
CA ALA A 94 -9.67 -6.14 -14.16
C ALA A 94 -9.22 -5.10 -13.13
N ARG A 95 -9.67 -5.25 -11.87
CA ARG A 95 -9.25 -4.38 -10.78
C ARG A 95 -7.77 -4.55 -10.45
N LEU A 96 -7.30 -5.79 -10.28
CA LEU A 96 -5.89 -6.06 -9.98
C LEU A 96 -4.97 -5.63 -11.14
N ALA A 97 -5.40 -5.83 -12.40
CA ALA A 97 -4.69 -5.33 -13.56
C ALA A 97 -4.61 -3.78 -13.57
N THR A 98 -5.70 -3.11 -13.18
CA THR A 98 -5.76 -1.65 -13.08
C THR A 98 -4.88 -1.13 -11.94
N GLU A 99 -4.90 -1.76 -10.77
CA GLU A 99 -4.00 -1.43 -9.66
C GLU A 99 -2.54 -1.59 -10.07
N GLY A 100 -2.20 -2.68 -10.76
CA GLY A 100 -0.85 -2.91 -11.30
C GLY A 100 -0.42 -1.84 -12.31
N ALA A 101 -1.30 -1.48 -13.26
CA ALA A 101 -0.98 -0.46 -14.27
C ALA A 101 -0.84 0.95 -13.66
N LEU A 102 -1.60 1.29 -12.61
CA LEU A 102 -1.41 2.51 -11.82
C LEU A 102 -0.07 2.49 -11.08
N TRP A 103 0.28 1.37 -10.46
CA TRP A 103 1.58 1.20 -9.81
C TRP A 103 2.73 1.35 -10.81
N GLY A 104 2.59 0.75 -12.00
CA GLY A 104 3.52 0.90 -13.10
C GLY A 104 3.72 2.35 -13.54
N ALA A 105 2.63 3.14 -13.62
CA ALA A 105 2.70 4.57 -13.92
C ALA A 105 3.42 5.35 -12.82
N ILE A 106 3.11 5.11 -11.55
CA ILE A 106 3.79 5.73 -10.40
C ILE A 106 5.31 5.52 -10.49
N LYS A 107 5.75 4.29 -10.78
CA LYS A 107 7.17 3.96 -10.92
C LYS A 107 7.80 4.53 -12.19
N ALA A 108 7.10 4.56 -13.31
CA ALA A 108 7.56 5.15 -14.56
C ALA A 108 7.80 6.67 -14.44
N HIS A 109 6.99 7.37 -13.64
CA HIS A 109 7.18 8.78 -13.32
C HIS A 109 8.24 9.04 -12.23
N GLY A 110 8.93 8.01 -11.75
CA GLY A 110 9.93 8.15 -10.69
C GLY A 110 9.36 8.58 -9.34
N LEU A 111 8.08 8.37 -9.12
CA LEU A 111 7.43 8.69 -7.85
C LEU A 111 7.74 7.63 -6.79
N LEU A 112 7.84 8.05 -5.54
CA LEU A 112 8.11 7.20 -4.37
C LEU A 112 9.40 6.37 -4.48
N PRO A 113 10.54 6.93 -4.90
CA PRO A 113 11.80 6.20 -4.91
C PRO A 113 12.26 5.94 -3.46
N GLY A 114 12.52 4.67 -3.11
CA GLY A 114 12.99 4.28 -1.76
C GLY A 114 12.07 4.70 -0.61
N THR A 115 10.78 4.91 -0.89
CA THR A 115 9.80 5.36 0.12
C THR A 115 9.20 4.16 0.81
N VAL A 116 9.27 4.15 2.14
CA VAL A 116 8.54 3.21 3.00
C VAL A 116 7.20 3.85 3.39
N ILE A 117 6.10 3.16 3.09
CA ILE A 117 4.76 3.58 3.52
C ILE A 117 4.52 3.02 4.91
N VAL A 118 4.31 3.90 5.90
CA VAL A 118 3.94 3.49 7.26
C VAL A 118 2.46 3.76 7.47
N SER A 119 1.68 2.73 7.76
CA SER A 119 0.24 2.88 7.99
C SER A 119 -0.29 1.97 9.12
N ASP A 120 -1.59 2.08 9.38
CA ASP A 120 -2.32 1.03 10.08
C ASP A 120 -2.42 -0.22 9.19
N ASP A 121 -2.97 -1.30 9.74
CA ASP A 121 -3.13 -2.59 9.01
C ASP A 121 -4.27 -2.55 7.97
N ALA A 122 -4.64 -1.38 7.47
CA ALA A 122 -5.67 -1.28 6.45
C ALA A 122 -5.09 -1.65 5.08
N GLY A 123 -5.59 -2.74 4.50
CA GLY A 123 -5.04 -3.38 3.30
C GLY A 123 -4.93 -2.50 2.05
N GLN A 124 -5.61 -1.33 2.01
CA GLN A 124 -5.43 -0.38 0.92
C GLN A 124 -4.04 0.28 0.89
N PHE A 125 -3.34 0.32 2.01
CA PHE A 125 -2.03 0.96 2.14
C PHE A 125 -0.86 -0.02 1.93
N ALA A 126 -1.12 -1.32 1.84
CA ALA A 126 -0.10 -2.34 1.61
C ALA A 126 0.40 -2.27 0.16
N LEU A 127 1.34 -1.37 -0.10
CA LEU A 127 1.95 -1.08 -1.41
C LEU A 127 3.46 -0.89 -1.26
N GLY A 128 4.24 -1.50 -2.16
CA GLY A 128 5.69 -1.39 -2.16
C GLY A 128 6.31 -1.78 -0.82
N GLU A 129 7.29 -1.02 -0.35
CA GLU A 129 7.84 -1.20 0.99
C GLU A 129 6.85 -0.64 2.02
N HIS A 130 6.17 -1.53 2.73
CA HIS A 130 5.15 -1.18 3.70
C HIS A 130 5.55 -1.62 5.11
N ALA A 131 5.41 -0.72 6.07
CA ALA A 131 5.64 -0.97 7.49
C ALA A 131 4.41 -0.67 8.32
N MET A 132 4.22 -1.46 9.37
CA MET A 132 3.11 -1.29 10.31
C MET A 132 3.41 -0.23 11.34
N CYS A 133 2.43 0.59 11.66
CA CYS A 133 2.53 1.61 12.68
C CYS A 133 2.51 1.00 14.09
N TRP A 134 3.56 1.23 14.88
CA TRP A 134 3.69 0.74 16.25
C TRP A 134 2.56 1.21 17.18
N VAL A 135 2.07 2.43 17.00
CA VAL A 135 0.95 2.97 17.77
C VAL A 135 -0.33 2.15 17.51
N HIS A 136 -0.55 1.70 16.26
CA HIS A 136 -1.70 0.86 15.94
C HIS A 136 -1.52 -0.56 16.47
N ALA A 137 -0.32 -1.12 16.42
CA ALA A 137 -0.02 -2.42 17.03
C ALA A 137 -0.27 -2.41 18.55
N GLU A 138 0.19 -1.38 19.26
CA GLU A 138 -0.10 -1.21 20.70
C GLU A 138 -1.60 -1.10 20.98
N ARG A 139 -2.34 -0.33 20.17
CA ARG A 139 -3.80 -0.22 20.32
C ARG A 139 -4.53 -1.54 20.15
N LEU A 140 -4.05 -2.44 19.28
CA LEU A 140 -4.63 -3.79 19.15
C LEU A 140 -4.43 -4.59 20.43
N VAL A 141 -3.23 -4.56 21.02
CA VAL A 141 -2.96 -5.21 22.31
C VAL A 141 -3.82 -4.60 23.41
N HIS A 142 -3.95 -3.26 23.46
CA HIS A 142 -4.76 -2.55 24.45
C HIS A 142 -6.25 -2.92 24.39
N LYS A 143 -6.77 -3.25 23.22
CA LYS A 143 -8.18 -3.62 23.00
C LYS A 143 -8.50 -5.08 23.34
N LEU A 144 -7.51 -5.91 23.66
CA LEU A 144 -7.76 -7.29 24.08
C LEU A 144 -8.52 -7.31 25.39
N ASP A 145 -9.63 -8.05 25.42
CA ASP A 145 -10.38 -8.25 26.66
C ASP A 145 -9.55 -9.04 27.67
N THR A 146 -9.53 -8.57 28.91
CA THR A 146 -8.82 -9.20 30.01
C THR A 146 -9.79 -9.47 31.18
N PHE A 147 -9.88 -10.73 31.60
CA PHE A 147 -10.83 -11.17 32.61
C PHE A 147 -10.15 -11.45 33.97
N THR A 148 -8.84 -11.65 33.97
CA THR A 148 -8.06 -11.96 35.19
C THR A 148 -6.93 -10.96 35.41
N ASP A 149 -6.44 -10.84 36.65
CA ASP A 149 -5.29 -10.00 36.96
C ASP A 149 -4.01 -10.47 36.23
N GLN A 150 -3.87 -11.78 36.05
CA GLN A 150 -2.75 -12.33 35.27
C GLN A 150 -2.80 -11.89 33.82
N GLN A 151 -3.96 -11.88 33.17
CA GLN A 151 -4.13 -11.41 31.80
C GLN A 151 -3.86 -9.91 31.69
N ARG A 152 -4.34 -9.12 32.65
CA ARG A 152 -4.07 -7.66 32.72
C ARG A 152 -2.56 -7.38 32.85
N ALA A 153 -1.88 -8.11 33.74
CA ALA A 153 -0.44 -7.98 33.91
C ALA A 153 0.34 -8.37 32.65
N ALA A 154 -0.09 -9.43 31.96
CA ALA A 154 0.51 -9.85 30.70
C ALA A 154 0.30 -8.80 29.58
N GLN A 155 -0.91 -8.26 29.45
CA GLN A 155 -1.22 -7.19 28.50
C GLN A 155 -0.34 -5.95 28.75
N THR A 156 -0.24 -5.51 29.99
CA THR A 156 0.61 -4.37 30.38
C THR A 156 2.07 -4.62 30.00
N ARG A 157 2.59 -5.79 30.32
CA ARG A 157 3.99 -6.16 29.97
C ARG A 157 4.26 -6.10 28.48
N VAL A 158 3.34 -6.59 27.63
CA VAL A 158 3.49 -6.54 26.19
C VAL A 158 3.45 -5.09 25.68
N ARG A 159 2.56 -4.25 26.22
CA ARG A 159 2.48 -2.83 25.88
C ARG A 159 3.75 -2.08 26.25
N ASP A 160 4.27 -2.33 27.45
CA ASP A 160 5.52 -1.73 27.93
C ASP A 160 6.70 -2.14 27.05
N LEU A 161 6.76 -3.42 26.61
CA LEU A 161 7.79 -3.92 25.70
C LEU A 161 7.73 -3.23 24.33
N ILE A 162 6.52 -3.01 23.78
CA ILE A 162 6.32 -2.27 22.51
C ILE A 162 6.88 -0.85 22.62
N TRP A 163 6.54 -0.13 23.70
CA TRP A 163 7.00 1.24 23.91
C TRP A 163 8.49 1.35 24.21
N TRP A 164 9.04 0.38 24.95
CA TRP A 164 10.47 0.30 25.16
C TRP A 164 11.22 0.10 23.84
N TYR A 165 10.79 -0.86 23.04
CA TYR A 165 11.42 -1.13 21.73
C TYR A 165 11.27 0.08 20.78
N TYR A 166 10.12 0.73 20.77
CA TYR A 166 9.91 1.94 19.97
C TYR A 166 10.84 3.09 20.39
N ALA A 167 11.06 3.26 21.68
CA ALA A 167 12.01 4.25 22.21
C ALA A 167 13.46 3.93 21.79
N ASP A 168 13.83 2.64 21.83
CA ASP A 168 15.15 2.17 21.42
C ASP A 168 15.40 2.39 19.92
N LEU A 169 14.42 2.08 19.08
CA LEU A 169 14.47 2.41 17.64
C LEU A 169 14.64 3.91 17.37
N LYS A 170 13.97 4.76 18.15
CA LYS A 170 14.12 6.22 18.01
C LYS A 170 15.51 6.69 18.46
N ALA A 171 16.09 6.09 19.48
CA ALA A 171 17.44 6.37 19.92
C ALA A 171 18.46 5.93 18.84
N TYR A 172 18.31 4.73 18.30
CA TYR A 172 19.15 4.23 17.20
C TYR A 172 19.10 5.13 15.96
N ARG A 173 17.92 5.65 15.61
CA ARG A 173 17.79 6.60 14.47
C ARG A 173 18.57 7.90 14.70
N ARG A 174 18.68 8.37 15.95
CA ARG A 174 19.42 9.61 16.29
C ARG A 174 20.93 9.38 16.31
N GLU A 175 21.33 8.26 16.86
CA GLU A 175 22.75 7.85 16.97
C GLU A 175 22.87 6.38 16.57
N PRO A 176 22.98 6.07 15.26
CA PRO A 176 23.21 4.71 14.82
C PRO A 176 24.49 4.20 15.45
N ALA A 177 24.42 3.14 16.27
CA ALA A 177 25.61 2.49 16.80
C ALA A 177 26.46 2.06 15.60
N CYS A 178 27.65 2.64 15.46
CA CYS A 178 28.66 2.18 14.53
C CYS A 178 29.16 0.81 15.02
N SER A 179 28.45 -0.25 14.69
CA SER A 179 28.98 -1.61 14.78
C SER A 179 29.98 -1.80 13.64
N GLY A 180 31.18 -1.20 13.83
CA GLY A 180 32.35 -1.61 13.08
C GLY A 180 32.68 -3.04 13.50
N PRO A 181 33.00 -3.95 12.57
CA PRO A 181 33.52 -5.26 12.92
C PRO A 181 34.86 -5.07 13.65
N SER A 182 34.96 -5.65 14.85
CA SER A 182 36.24 -5.91 15.53
C SER A 182 36.97 -7.01 14.83
#